data_bd24f770d1d466a38427264d42dc7ec1
#
_entry.id   bd24f770d1d466a38427264d42dc7ec1
#
_cell.length_a   1.000
_cell.length_b   1.000
_cell.length_c   1.000
_cell.angle_alpha   90.00
_cell.angle_beta   90.00
_cell.angle_gamma   90.00
#
_symmetry.space_group_name_H-M   'P 1'
#
loop_
_entity.id
_entity.type
_entity.pdbx_description
1 polymer ?
#
loop_
_entity_poly.entity_id
_entity_poly.type
_entity_poly.pdbx_seq_one_letter_code
_entity_poly.pdbx_strand_id
1 'polypeptide(L)'
;MSPADTKNEVVPTEGSAPRAKKAGSLKPLTDTVIAVLAGNLEARVPKNAVDDDAADLANLFNQLLDRHAAAERRKQVAAQEIDQAIDALITLVREGDLAQWNTSTEDPQLGPLLEGFGKVIETLRTFVREINEAALRLSSSANQVLAASTQHETSSTEQAAAIHETTATMEELKHASAQIAENAGSVARVAEETLGAARAGRGAIGEFIQAMQQIRSDGVAVADSIAKLSKRVERIGTVVEVIDEIADRSDLLALNAALEGSRAGEAGKGFSIVAAEMRRLAENVMESTKEIKNLITEIREATAAAGTAADASKEATESGEKLGAVAAQAVEGILAGVQETSDAARVINLATQQQRTATEQVVASMAEIEDVTRQTTQASKQATGAAAELTQLAGRLAELIKRFKAD
;
A
#
# COMPACT_ATOMS: atom_id res chain seq x y z
N MET A 1 5.04 -42.61 -24.08
CA MET A 1 4.00 -42.36 -25.10
C MET A 1 3.62 -40.89 -24.99
N SER A 2 4.15 -40.15 -25.89
CA SER A 2 3.76 -38.72 -26.16
C SER A 2 2.41 -38.74 -26.89
N PRO A 3 1.61 -37.65 -26.85
CA PRO A 3 1.73 -36.66 -27.90
C PRO A 3 1.59 -35.18 -27.43
N ALA A 4 2.44 -34.42 -27.98
CA ALA A 4 2.22 -33.33 -28.96
C ALA A 4 1.64 -32.03 -28.41
N ASP A 5 2.59 -31.09 -28.28
CA ASP A 5 2.45 -29.65 -28.32
C ASP A 5 1.50 -29.16 -29.42
N THR A 6 0.56 -28.34 -29.04
CA THR A 6 0.01 -27.32 -29.92
C THR A 6 0.13 -25.95 -29.23
N LYS A 7 1.19 -25.27 -29.57
CA LYS A 7 1.31 -23.83 -29.33
C LYS A 7 0.21 -23.12 -30.11
N ASN A 8 -0.76 -22.59 -29.39
CA ASN A 8 -1.66 -21.58 -29.91
C ASN A 8 -0.97 -20.23 -29.74
N GLU A 9 -0.38 -19.78 -30.81
CA GLU A 9 0.12 -18.43 -31.00
C GLU A 9 -1.09 -17.48 -31.09
N VAL A 10 -1.37 -16.79 -30.02
CA VAL A 10 -2.35 -15.72 -30.01
C VAL A 10 -1.73 -14.52 -30.68
N VAL A 11 -2.06 -14.34 -31.94
CA VAL A 11 -1.85 -13.10 -32.67
C VAL A 11 -2.67 -11.99 -31.97
N PRO A 12 -2.06 -10.89 -31.57
CA PRO A 12 -2.84 -9.74 -31.10
C PRO A 12 -3.56 -9.15 -32.32
N THR A 13 -4.87 -9.32 -32.32
CA THR A 13 -5.72 -8.55 -33.22
C THR A 13 -5.62 -7.08 -32.77
N GLU A 14 -4.85 -6.31 -33.51
CA GLU A 14 -4.99 -4.87 -33.50
C GLU A 14 -6.46 -4.53 -33.76
N GLY A 15 -7.14 -4.07 -32.71
CA GLY A 15 -8.45 -3.47 -32.82
C GLY A 15 -8.34 -2.23 -33.70
N SER A 16 -8.67 -2.40 -34.98
CA SER A 16 -8.89 -1.26 -35.85
C SER A 16 -10.01 -0.41 -35.23
N ALA A 17 -9.64 0.75 -34.71
CA ALA A 17 -10.61 1.81 -34.46
C ALA A 17 -11.49 1.98 -35.70
N PRO A 18 -12.82 2.14 -35.56
CA PRO A 18 -13.67 2.37 -36.70
C PRO A 18 -13.18 3.66 -37.38
N ARG A 19 -12.60 3.49 -38.55
CA ARG A 19 -12.35 4.63 -39.43
C ARG A 19 -13.69 5.37 -39.54
N ALA A 20 -13.77 6.56 -38.98
CA ALA A 20 -14.82 7.50 -39.28
C ALA A 20 -14.94 7.54 -40.79
N LYS A 21 -16.09 7.13 -41.34
CA LYS A 21 -16.41 7.34 -42.74
C LYS A 21 -16.16 8.83 -42.96
N LYS A 22 -15.13 9.14 -43.73
CA LYS A 22 -14.96 10.49 -44.26
C LYS A 22 -16.28 10.78 -44.95
N ALA A 23 -17.05 11.74 -44.42
CA ALA A 23 -18.17 12.29 -45.15
C ALA A 23 -17.62 12.63 -46.52
N GLY A 24 -18.16 11.98 -47.54
CA GLY A 24 -17.72 12.12 -48.91
C GLY A 24 -17.69 13.58 -49.24
N SER A 25 -16.59 14.05 -49.77
CA SER A 25 -16.44 15.46 -50.07
C SER A 25 -17.43 15.81 -51.17
N LEU A 26 -18.55 16.46 -50.84
CA LEU A 26 -19.48 17.09 -51.81
C LEU A 26 -18.79 18.25 -52.54
N LYS A 27 -17.55 18.57 -52.20
CA LYS A 27 -16.77 19.66 -52.76
C LYS A 27 -16.63 19.60 -54.29
N PRO A 28 -16.33 18.44 -54.93
CA PRO A 28 -16.25 18.40 -56.42
C PRO A 28 -17.58 18.62 -57.09
N LEU A 29 -18.68 18.20 -56.48
CA LEU A 29 -20.02 18.41 -56.95
C LEU A 29 -20.43 19.87 -56.78
N THR A 30 -20.13 20.44 -55.62
CA THR A 30 -20.38 21.85 -55.30
C THR A 30 -19.54 22.76 -56.21
N ASP A 31 -18.25 22.43 -56.38
CA ASP A 31 -17.36 23.20 -57.25
C ASP A 31 -17.83 23.17 -58.72
N THR A 32 -18.32 22.01 -59.19
CA THR A 32 -18.90 21.91 -60.56
C THR A 32 -20.22 22.63 -60.67
N VAL A 33 -21.10 22.53 -59.67
CA VAL A 33 -22.34 23.30 -59.60
C VAL A 33 -22.05 24.80 -59.59
N ILE A 34 -21.09 25.23 -58.77
CA ILE A 34 -20.66 26.63 -58.71
C ILE A 34 -20.06 27.08 -60.04
N ALA A 35 -19.23 26.24 -60.68
CA ALA A 35 -18.69 26.54 -62.02
C ALA A 35 -19.78 26.64 -63.08
N VAL A 36 -20.76 25.76 -63.00
CA VAL A 36 -21.97 25.80 -63.92
C VAL A 36 -22.84 27.01 -63.59
N LEU A 37 -23.07 27.28 -62.29
CA LEU A 37 -23.85 28.46 -61.86
C LEU A 37 -23.09 29.76 -62.13
N ALA A 38 -21.77 29.73 -62.18
CA ALA A 38 -20.92 30.82 -62.64
C ALA A 38 -20.93 31.00 -64.19
N GLY A 39 -21.70 30.16 -64.90
CA GLY A 39 -21.82 30.24 -66.34
C GLY A 39 -20.91 29.28 -67.14
N ASN A 40 -20.13 28.43 -66.45
CA ASN A 40 -19.30 27.45 -67.15
C ASN A 40 -20.10 26.16 -67.46
N LEU A 41 -20.86 26.15 -68.53
CA LEU A 41 -21.66 25.00 -68.96
C LEU A 41 -20.85 23.84 -69.54
N GLU A 42 -19.51 23.99 -69.71
CA GLU A 42 -18.57 22.92 -70.11
C GLU A 42 -18.01 22.12 -68.90
N ALA A 43 -18.19 22.61 -67.70
CA ALA A 43 -17.75 21.92 -66.53
C ALA A 43 -18.43 20.55 -66.41
N ARG A 44 -17.68 19.51 -66.08
CA ARG A 44 -18.17 18.14 -65.86
C ARG A 44 -17.79 17.66 -64.46
N VAL A 45 -18.72 16.96 -63.81
CA VAL A 45 -18.46 16.31 -62.56
C VAL A 45 -17.62 15.06 -62.81
N PRO A 46 -16.41 14.92 -62.19
CA PRO A 46 -15.58 13.74 -62.41
C PRO A 46 -16.28 12.49 -61.79
N LYS A 47 -16.36 11.40 -62.56
CA LYS A 47 -17.06 10.14 -62.17
C LYS A 47 -16.57 9.52 -60.85
N ASN A 48 -15.35 9.80 -60.45
CA ASN A 48 -14.69 9.21 -59.26
C ASN A 48 -14.67 10.14 -58.04
N ALA A 49 -15.33 11.29 -58.08
CA ALA A 49 -15.22 12.32 -57.04
C ALA A 49 -16.48 12.47 -56.17
N VAL A 50 -17.49 11.62 -56.37
CA VAL A 50 -18.83 11.77 -55.76
C VAL A 50 -19.32 10.41 -55.26
N ASP A 51 -20.03 10.37 -54.12
CA ASP A 51 -20.68 9.17 -53.58
C ASP A 51 -21.77 8.64 -54.54
N ASP A 52 -22.13 7.34 -54.42
CA ASP A 52 -23.05 6.62 -55.28
C ASP A 52 -24.39 7.36 -55.46
N ASP A 53 -24.94 8.03 -54.43
CA ASP A 53 -26.19 8.79 -54.48
C ASP A 53 -26.05 10.10 -55.31
N ALA A 54 -24.88 10.68 -55.37
CA ALA A 54 -24.57 11.87 -56.16
C ALA A 54 -23.99 11.52 -57.54
N ALA A 55 -23.55 10.28 -57.78
CA ALA A 55 -23.07 9.81 -59.08
C ALA A 55 -24.17 9.79 -60.12
N ASP A 56 -25.40 9.46 -59.74
CA ASP A 56 -26.55 9.48 -60.64
C ASP A 56 -26.91 10.91 -61.07
N LEU A 57 -26.81 11.88 -60.16
CA LEU A 57 -27.03 13.30 -60.50
C LEU A 57 -25.87 13.83 -61.34
N ALA A 58 -24.65 13.47 -61.08
CA ALA A 58 -23.49 13.83 -61.89
C ALA A 58 -23.60 13.26 -63.31
N ASN A 59 -24.07 12.02 -63.44
CA ASN A 59 -24.34 11.39 -64.71
C ASN A 59 -25.50 12.09 -65.44
N LEU A 60 -26.59 12.43 -64.73
CA LEU A 60 -27.73 13.18 -65.30
C LEU A 60 -27.33 14.59 -65.77
N PHE A 61 -26.51 15.24 -64.91
CA PHE A 61 -25.99 16.58 -65.23
C PHE A 61 -25.03 16.52 -66.45
N ASN A 62 -24.13 15.56 -66.49
CA ASN A 62 -23.29 15.36 -67.68
C ASN A 62 -24.07 14.93 -68.89
N GLN A 63 -25.09 14.07 -68.77
CA GLN A 63 -26.01 13.70 -69.85
C GLN A 63 -26.81 14.90 -70.41
N LEU A 64 -27.21 15.85 -69.53
CA LEU A 64 -27.86 17.06 -69.95
C LEU A 64 -26.97 17.88 -70.91
N LEU A 65 -25.73 18.05 -70.48
CA LEU A 65 -24.76 18.83 -71.27
C LEU A 65 -24.39 18.12 -72.58
N ASP A 66 -24.32 16.74 -72.54
CA ASP A 66 -24.10 15.97 -73.79
C ASP A 66 -25.30 16.07 -74.76
N ARG A 67 -26.55 16.04 -74.23
CA ARG A 67 -27.77 16.24 -75.02
C ARG A 67 -27.87 17.67 -75.61
N HIS A 68 -27.39 18.65 -74.82
CA HIS A 68 -27.32 20.04 -75.31
C HIS A 68 -26.40 20.17 -76.53
N ALA A 69 -25.18 19.56 -76.42
CA ALA A 69 -24.20 19.52 -77.49
C ALA A 69 -24.78 18.79 -78.76
N ALA A 70 -25.57 17.74 -78.54
CA ALA A 70 -26.21 17.01 -79.61
C ALA A 70 -27.39 17.85 -80.29
N ALA A 71 -28.14 18.62 -79.49
CA ALA A 71 -29.19 19.48 -79.93
C ALA A 71 -28.62 20.64 -80.80
N GLU A 72 -27.49 21.17 -80.41
CA GLU A 72 -26.77 22.19 -81.19
C GLU A 72 -26.36 21.68 -82.60
N ARG A 73 -25.99 20.44 -82.73
CA ARG A 73 -25.69 19.83 -84.04
C ARG A 73 -26.91 19.57 -84.90
N ARG A 74 -28.13 19.51 -84.31
CA ARG A 74 -29.40 19.37 -85.03
C ARG A 74 -30.02 20.72 -85.34
N LYS A 75 -29.39 21.80 -85.06
CA LYS A 75 -29.85 23.17 -85.07
C LYS A 75 -30.13 23.75 -86.46
N GLN A 76 -29.88 23.05 -87.54
CA GLN A 76 -30.14 23.61 -88.88
C GLN A 76 -31.63 23.56 -89.34
N VAL A 77 -32.50 22.92 -88.57
CA VAL A 77 -33.90 22.71 -89.07
C VAL A 77 -34.99 23.30 -88.13
N ALA A 78 -34.69 23.57 -86.84
CA ALA A 78 -35.70 24.08 -85.90
C ALA A 78 -35.17 25.16 -84.95
N ALA A 79 -34.24 25.99 -85.39
CA ALA A 79 -33.39 26.83 -84.57
C ALA A 79 -34.10 27.83 -83.63
N GLN A 80 -35.17 28.44 -84.06
CA GLN A 80 -35.81 29.54 -83.30
C GLN A 80 -36.61 29.08 -82.06
N GLU A 81 -37.32 27.94 -82.15
CA GLU A 81 -38.15 27.45 -81.04
C GLU A 81 -37.33 26.74 -79.96
N ILE A 82 -36.25 26.09 -80.38
CA ILE A 82 -35.30 25.44 -79.42
C ILE A 82 -34.50 26.49 -78.64
N ASP A 83 -34.05 27.58 -79.32
CA ASP A 83 -33.34 28.67 -78.62
C ASP A 83 -34.24 29.37 -77.60
N GLN A 84 -35.54 29.55 -77.88
CA GLN A 84 -36.47 30.13 -76.90
C GLN A 84 -36.65 29.21 -75.64
N ALA A 85 -36.74 27.91 -75.86
CA ALA A 85 -36.90 26.96 -74.79
C ALA A 85 -35.60 26.86 -73.94
N ILE A 86 -34.40 26.94 -74.58
CA ILE A 86 -33.11 26.96 -73.93
C ILE A 86 -32.92 28.26 -73.14
N ASP A 87 -33.27 29.41 -73.76
CA ASP A 87 -33.19 30.71 -73.07
C ASP A 87 -34.13 30.78 -71.85
N ALA A 88 -35.33 30.21 -71.99
CA ALA A 88 -36.25 30.07 -70.85
C ALA A 88 -35.65 29.22 -69.76
N LEU A 89 -34.99 28.09 -70.09
CA LEU A 89 -34.31 27.20 -69.12
C LEU A 89 -33.13 27.91 -68.47
N ILE A 90 -32.26 28.58 -69.23
CA ILE A 90 -31.10 29.32 -68.71
C ILE A 90 -31.55 30.44 -67.75
N THR A 91 -32.64 31.14 -68.14
CA THR A 91 -33.20 32.20 -67.29
C THR A 91 -33.76 31.63 -65.98
N LEU A 92 -34.49 30.53 -66.05
CA LEU A 92 -35.07 29.84 -64.94
C LEU A 92 -33.95 29.32 -63.97
N VAL A 93 -32.89 28.73 -64.52
CA VAL A 93 -31.73 28.28 -63.71
C VAL A 93 -30.94 29.48 -63.18
N ARG A 94 -30.74 30.56 -63.93
CA ARG A 94 -30.01 31.76 -63.51
C ARG A 94 -30.78 32.56 -62.47
N GLU A 95 -32.12 32.65 -62.60
CA GLU A 95 -32.97 33.32 -61.63
C GLU A 95 -33.24 32.45 -60.39
N GLY A 96 -32.96 31.16 -60.53
CA GLY A 96 -33.07 30.22 -59.40
C GLY A 96 -34.53 29.82 -59.09
N ASP A 97 -35.50 30.22 -59.89
CA ASP A 97 -36.91 29.90 -59.66
C ASP A 97 -37.28 28.55 -60.27
N LEU A 98 -36.77 27.46 -59.65
CA LEU A 98 -37.05 26.12 -60.16
C LEU A 98 -38.53 25.70 -60.01
N ALA A 99 -39.34 26.40 -59.18
CA ALA A 99 -40.76 26.09 -58.95
C ALA A 99 -41.63 26.41 -60.14
N GLN A 100 -41.23 27.36 -60.98
CA GLN A 100 -42.09 27.86 -62.12
C GLN A 100 -41.99 27.02 -63.38
N TRP A 101 -41.25 25.92 -63.44
CA TRP A 101 -41.17 25.08 -64.61
C TRP A 101 -42.51 24.37 -64.87
N ASN A 102 -43.18 24.75 -66.01
CA ASN A 102 -44.38 24.09 -66.49
C ASN A 102 -44.08 23.37 -67.83
N THR A 103 -44.24 22.08 -67.86
CA THR A 103 -43.85 21.17 -68.93
C THR A 103 -44.94 20.92 -69.96
N SER A 104 -46.03 21.67 -69.95
CA SER A 104 -47.12 21.49 -70.94
C SER A 104 -46.77 22.20 -72.28
N THR A 105 -46.51 21.43 -73.31
CA THR A 105 -46.40 21.89 -74.68
C THR A 105 -47.30 21.02 -75.57
N GLU A 106 -47.91 21.64 -76.58
CA GLU A 106 -48.73 20.94 -77.61
C GLU A 106 -47.85 20.46 -78.78
N ASP A 107 -46.56 20.83 -78.84
CA ASP A 107 -45.65 20.45 -79.91
C ASP A 107 -45.05 19.05 -79.69
N PRO A 108 -45.37 18.06 -80.58
CA PRO A 108 -44.88 16.68 -80.43
C PRO A 108 -43.35 16.55 -80.58
N GLN A 109 -42.66 17.52 -81.21
CA GLN A 109 -41.22 17.51 -81.42
C GLN A 109 -40.50 18.08 -80.22
N LEU A 110 -41.10 18.98 -79.47
CA LEU A 110 -40.58 19.60 -78.29
C LEU A 110 -40.91 18.78 -76.98
N GLY A 111 -41.98 17.97 -77.06
CA GLY A 111 -42.43 17.16 -75.90
C GLY A 111 -41.35 16.35 -75.24
N PRO A 112 -40.59 15.51 -75.99
CA PRO A 112 -39.51 14.70 -75.40
C PRO A 112 -38.36 15.54 -74.82
N LEU A 113 -38.05 16.70 -75.40
CA LEU A 113 -37.03 17.62 -74.94
C LEU A 113 -37.47 18.29 -73.62
N LEU A 114 -38.70 18.81 -73.60
CA LEU A 114 -39.28 19.46 -72.41
C LEU A 114 -39.51 18.49 -71.29
N GLU A 115 -39.87 17.24 -71.57
CA GLU A 115 -39.91 16.16 -70.54
C GLU A 115 -38.51 15.87 -69.97
N GLY A 116 -37.48 15.83 -70.85
CA GLY A 116 -36.10 15.70 -70.45
C GLY A 116 -35.65 16.84 -69.50
N PHE A 117 -35.98 18.08 -69.87
CA PHE A 117 -35.71 19.26 -69.02
C PHE A 117 -36.50 19.23 -67.71
N GLY A 118 -37.78 18.81 -67.75
CA GLY A 118 -38.58 18.63 -66.55
C GLY A 118 -37.92 17.65 -65.54
N LYS A 119 -37.42 16.54 -66.06
CA LYS A 119 -36.68 15.58 -65.24
C LYS A 119 -35.40 16.16 -64.62
N VAL A 120 -34.73 17.05 -65.41
CA VAL A 120 -33.52 17.72 -64.86
C VAL A 120 -33.87 18.73 -63.77
N ILE A 121 -34.92 19.53 -63.99
CA ILE A 121 -35.41 20.48 -62.99
C ILE A 121 -35.86 19.75 -61.74
N GLU A 122 -36.57 18.62 -61.84
CA GLU A 122 -36.98 17.81 -60.71
C GLU A 122 -35.77 17.25 -59.96
N THR A 123 -34.78 16.81 -60.72
CA THR A 123 -33.49 16.33 -60.08
C THR A 123 -32.74 17.47 -59.40
N LEU A 124 -32.69 18.66 -60.01
CA LEU A 124 -32.09 19.84 -59.37
C LEU A 124 -32.87 20.27 -58.14
N ARG A 125 -34.18 20.20 -58.11
CA ARG A 125 -35.01 20.45 -56.90
C ARG A 125 -34.65 19.46 -55.78
N THR A 126 -34.62 18.19 -56.16
CA THR A 126 -34.22 17.13 -55.16
C THR A 126 -32.83 17.38 -54.62
N PHE A 127 -31.87 17.71 -55.49
CA PHE A 127 -30.51 18.02 -55.12
C PHE A 127 -30.39 19.25 -54.20
N VAL A 128 -31.13 20.33 -54.53
CA VAL A 128 -31.18 21.53 -53.67
C VAL A 128 -31.71 21.19 -52.28
N ARG A 129 -32.76 20.35 -52.18
CA ARG A 129 -33.30 19.87 -50.91
C ARG A 129 -32.29 19.03 -50.13
N GLU A 130 -31.65 18.08 -50.81
CA GLU A 130 -30.64 17.22 -50.19
C GLU A 130 -29.42 18.02 -49.65
N ILE A 131 -28.95 19.04 -50.43
CA ILE A 131 -27.87 19.89 -49.93
C ILE A 131 -28.33 20.74 -48.75
N ASN A 132 -29.58 21.26 -48.76
CA ASN A 132 -30.10 22.00 -47.62
C ASN A 132 -30.18 21.14 -46.37
N GLU A 133 -30.68 19.90 -46.47
CA GLU A 133 -30.67 18.95 -45.35
C GLU A 133 -29.26 18.63 -44.92
N ALA A 134 -28.32 18.41 -45.83
CA ALA A 134 -26.94 18.14 -45.51
C ALA A 134 -26.27 19.33 -44.77
N ALA A 135 -26.55 20.56 -45.21
CA ALA A 135 -26.08 21.78 -44.56
C ALA A 135 -26.62 21.91 -43.11
N LEU A 136 -27.93 21.63 -42.93
CA LEU A 136 -28.55 21.65 -41.59
C LEU A 136 -27.94 20.58 -40.67
N ARG A 137 -27.77 19.34 -41.19
CA ARG A 137 -27.13 18.24 -40.44
C ARG A 137 -25.68 18.58 -40.11
N LEU A 138 -24.93 19.17 -41.06
CA LEU A 138 -23.55 19.60 -40.85
C LEU A 138 -23.45 20.64 -39.72
N SER A 139 -24.34 21.65 -39.75
CA SER A 139 -24.42 22.68 -38.71
C SER A 139 -24.74 22.08 -37.34
N SER A 140 -25.70 21.14 -37.29
CA SER A 140 -26.05 20.44 -36.05
C SER A 140 -24.87 19.64 -35.51
N SER A 141 -24.20 18.87 -36.38
CA SER A 141 -23.04 18.08 -35.99
C SER A 141 -21.86 18.94 -35.51
N ALA A 142 -21.62 20.06 -36.19
CA ALA A 142 -20.60 21.03 -35.81
C ALA A 142 -20.88 21.62 -34.41
N ASN A 143 -22.13 21.98 -34.13
CA ASN A 143 -22.56 22.46 -32.82
C ASN A 143 -22.38 21.38 -31.73
N GLN A 144 -22.63 20.12 -32.04
CA GLN A 144 -22.36 19.01 -31.09
C GLN A 144 -20.86 18.85 -30.81
N VAL A 145 -20.01 18.95 -31.83
CA VAL A 145 -18.56 18.93 -31.67
C VAL A 145 -18.08 20.10 -30.79
N LEU A 146 -18.65 21.30 -31.04
CA LEU A 146 -18.35 22.50 -30.25
C LEU A 146 -18.69 22.28 -28.78
N ALA A 147 -19.88 21.78 -28.47
CA ALA A 147 -20.33 21.50 -27.11
C ALA A 147 -19.43 20.42 -26.42
N ALA A 148 -19.13 19.35 -27.16
CA ALA A 148 -18.24 18.30 -26.65
C ALA A 148 -16.83 18.84 -26.38
N SER A 149 -16.27 19.67 -27.25
CA SER A 149 -14.95 20.27 -27.10
C SER A 149 -14.90 21.20 -25.89
N THR A 150 -15.92 22.00 -25.65
CA THR A 150 -16.05 22.87 -24.48
C THR A 150 -16.12 22.03 -23.19
N GLN A 151 -16.88 20.93 -23.22
CA GLN A 151 -16.94 20.00 -22.09
C GLN A 151 -15.57 19.36 -21.82
N HIS A 152 -14.85 18.97 -22.87
CA HIS A 152 -13.49 18.45 -22.73
C HIS A 152 -12.51 19.45 -22.14
N GLU A 153 -12.58 20.74 -22.52
CA GLU A 153 -11.74 21.78 -21.92
C GLU A 153 -12.02 21.95 -20.42
N THR A 154 -13.30 21.94 -20.01
CA THR A 154 -13.69 21.99 -18.61
C THR A 154 -13.17 20.77 -17.85
N SER A 155 -13.42 19.56 -18.35
CA SER A 155 -12.96 18.32 -17.74
C SER A 155 -11.44 18.24 -17.65
N SER A 156 -10.71 18.74 -18.65
CA SER A 156 -9.25 18.81 -18.63
C SER A 156 -8.73 19.75 -17.55
N THR A 157 -9.44 20.87 -17.32
CA THR A 157 -9.09 21.80 -16.24
C THR A 157 -9.29 21.18 -14.87
N GLU A 158 -10.42 20.48 -14.66
CA GLU A 158 -10.70 19.75 -13.43
C GLU A 158 -9.69 18.62 -13.21
N GLN A 159 -9.34 17.90 -14.28
CA GLN A 159 -8.33 16.84 -14.23
C GLN A 159 -6.95 17.39 -13.87
N ALA A 160 -6.55 18.53 -14.42
CA ALA A 160 -5.29 19.18 -14.06
C ALA A 160 -5.24 19.55 -12.56
N ALA A 161 -6.34 20.08 -12.00
CA ALA A 161 -6.45 20.36 -10.57
C ALA A 161 -6.31 19.07 -9.73
N ALA A 162 -6.99 17.99 -10.11
CA ALA A 162 -6.91 16.70 -9.42
C ALA A 162 -5.50 16.07 -9.49
N ILE A 163 -4.78 16.26 -10.62
CA ILE A 163 -3.39 15.82 -10.77
C ILE A 163 -2.49 16.58 -9.78
N HIS A 164 -2.64 17.89 -9.69
CA HIS A 164 -1.87 18.70 -8.74
C HIS A 164 -2.12 18.30 -7.29
N GLU A 165 -3.38 18.07 -6.90
CA GLU A 165 -3.75 17.62 -5.55
C GLU A 165 -3.17 16.23 -5.27
N THR A 166 -3.29 15.30 -6.23
CA THR A 166 -2.72 13.95 -6.10
C THR A 166 -1.21 14.01 -5.95
N THR A 167 -0.52 14.84 -6.75
CA THR A 167 0.93 14.99 -6.68
C THR A 167 1.37 15.57 -5.34
N ALA A 168 0.66 16.56 -4.80
CA ALA A 168 0.92 17.10 -3.47
C ALA A 168 0.76 16.04 -2.38
N THR A 169 -0.31 15.24 -2.45
CA THR A 169 -0.54 14.13 -1.52
C THR A 169 0.57 13.08 -1.60
N MET A 170 1.08 12.79 -2.81
CA MET A 170 2.19 11.86 -3.01
C MET A 170 3.50 12.39 -2.39
N GLU A 171 3.77 13.69 -2.48
CA GLU A 171 4.95 14.27 -1.81
C GLU A 171 4.82 14.21 -0.28
N GLU A 172 3.62 14.44 0.27
CA GLU A 172 3.37 14.25 1.71
C GLU A 172 3.57 12.79 2.13
N LEU A 173 3.06 11.82 1.33
CA LEU A 173 3.26 10.39 1.55
C LEU A 173 4.73 9.98 1.51
N LYS A 174 5.52 10.58 0.61
CA LYS A 174 6.96 10.35 0.53
C LYS A 174 7.68 10.84 1.80
N HIS A 175 7.32 12.02 2.30
CA HIS A 175 7.85 12.54 3.56
C HIS A 175 7.45 11.68 4.76
N ALA A 176 6.17 11.29 4.85
CA ALA A 176 5.68 10.40 5.91
C ALA A 176 6.38 9.04 5.87
N SER A 177 6.58 8.47 4.68
CA SER A 177 7.31 7.21 4.49
C SER A 177 8.76 7.32 4.96
N ALA A 178 9.44 8.42 4.65
CA ALA A 178 10.80 8.66 5.13
C ALA A 178 10.86 8.71 6.66
N GLN A 179 9.92 9.39 7.29
CA GLN A 179 9.83 9.48 8.75
C GLN A 179 9.52 8.14 9.41
N ILE A 180 8.63 7.34 8.81
CA ILE A 180 8.32 5.99 9.30
C ILE A 180 9.57 5.08 9.21
N ALA A 181 10.34 5.16 8.11
CA ALA A 181 11.58 4.41 7.96
C ALA A 181 12.62 4.79 9.01
N GLU A 182 12.78 6.09 9.30
CA GLU A 182 13.67 6.60 10.35
C GLU A 182 13.24 6.11 11.74
N ASN A 183 11.94 6.19 12.04
CA ASN A 183 11.36 5.70 13.29
C ASN A 183 11.57 4.19 13.44
N ALA A 184 11.33 3.41 12.40
CA ALA A 184 11.57 1.97 12.39
C ALA A 184 13.06 1.65 12.61
N GLY A 185 13.96 2.39 11.97
CA GLY A 185 15.40 2.30 12.23
C GLY A 185 15.76 2.59 13.68
N SER A 186 15.16 3.61 14.28
CA SER A 186 15.35 3.94 15.70
C SER A 186 14.84 2.83 16.63
N VAL A 187 13.66 2.26 16.34
CA VAL A 187 13.09 1.12 17.09
C VAL A 187 14.00 -0.09 16.99
N ALA A 188 14.52 -0.42 15.80
CA ALA A 188 15.46 -1.53 15.62
C ALA A 188 16.74 -1.33 16.46
N ARG A 189 17.31 -0.13 16.48
CA ARG A 189 18.50 0.20 17.30
C ARG A 189 18.21 0.05 18.80
N VAL A 190 17.08 0.58 19.29
CA VAL A 190 16.68 0.45 20.70
C VAL A 190 16.44 -1.02 21.06
N ALA A 191 15.85 -1.79 20.17
CA ALA A 191 15.69 -3.23 20.34
C ALA A 191 17.04 -3.93 20.47
N GLU A 192 18.02 -3.60 19.63
CA GLU A 192 19.37 -4.19 19.69
C GLU A 192 20.12 -3.82 20.99
N GLU A 193 20.03 -2.57 21.43
CA GLU A 193 20.57 -2.13 22.74
C GLU A 193 19.90 -2.87 23.89
N THR A 194 18.57 -3.02 23.86
CA THR A 194 17.79 -3.75 24.86
C THR A 194 18.17 -5.24 24.89
N LEU A 195 18.38 -5.82 23.69
CA LEU A 195 18.86 -7.21 23.57
C LEU A 195 20.22 -7.40 24.23
N GLY A 196 21.13 -6.44 24.03
CA GLY A 196 22.43 -6.43 24.72
C GLY A 196 22.31 -6.36 26.24
N ALA A 197 21.48 -5.44 26.75
CA ALA A 197 21.22 -5.31 28.18
C ALA A 197 20.54 -6.55 28.79
N ALA A 198 19.57 -7.14 28.08
CA ALA A 198 18.91 -8.37 28.54
C ALA A 198 19.87 -9.56 28.57
N ARG A 199 20.78 -9.70 27.59
CA ARG A 199 21.83 -10.74 27.58
C ARG A 199 22.79 -10.57 28.77
N ALA A 200 23.20 -9.34 29.07
CA ALA A 200 24.01 -9.05 30.24
C ALA A 200 23.26 -9.38 31.56
N GLY A 201 21.98 -8.99 31.63
CA GLY A 201 21.09 -9.33 32.75
C GLY A 201 20.96 -10.84 32.97
N ARG A 202 20.78 -11.61 31.87
CA ARG A 202 20.77 -13.07 31.92
C ARG A 202 22.08 -13.65 32.48
N GLY A 203 23.22 -13.09 32.04
CA GLY A 203 24.53 -13.47 32.59
C GLY A 203 24.63 -13.25 34.10
N ALA A 204 24.24 -12.04 34.55
CA ALA A 204 24.26 -11.70 36.00
C ALA A 204 23.32 -12.59 36.84
N ILE A 205 22.13 -12.95 36.31
CA ILE A 205 21.22 -13.91 36.97
C ILE A 205 21.87 -15.30 37.05
N GLY A 206 22.56 -15.73 35.99
CA GLY A 206 23.32 -17.00 36.02
C GLY A 206 24.38 -17.02 37.10
N GLU A 207 25.19 -15.96 37.23
CA GLU A 207 26.16 -15.79 38.28
C GLU A 207 25.51 -15.76 39.67
N PHE A 208 24.38 -15.06 39.82
CA PHE A 208 23.61 -15.04 41.08
C PHE A 208 23.14 -16.44 41.47
N ILE A 209 22.58 -17.23 40.55
CA ILE A 209 22.16 -18.61 40.85
C ILE A 209 23.36 -19.46 41.27
N GLN A 210 24.51 -19.35 40.63
CA GLN A 210 25.73 -20.05 41.02
C GLN A 210 26.19 -19.64 42.44
N ALA A 211 26.15 -18.34 42.76
CA ALA A 211 26.47 -17.85 44.09
C ALA A 211 25.50 -18.39 45.15
N MET A 212 24.20 -18.46 44.87
CA MET A 212 23.21 -19.08 45.77
C MET A 212 23.49 -20.59 46.01
N GLN A 213 23.85 -21.32 44.96
CA GLN A 213 24.23 -22.72 45.05
C GLN A 213 25.48 -22.91 45.90
N GLN A 214 26.47 -22.01 45.78
CA GLN A 214 27.68 -22.05 46.63
C GLN A 214 27.33 -21.77 48.09
N ILE A 215 26.54 -20.73 48.39
CA ILE A 215 26.08 -20.40 49.74
C ILE A 215 25.31 -21.57 50.36
N ARG A 216 24.46 -22.24 49.58
CA ARG A 216 23.75 -23.44 50.03
C ARG A 216 24.72 -24.57 50.40
N SER A 217 25.71 -24.82 49.54
CA SER A 217 26.72 -25.82 49.76
C SER A 217 27.52 -25.54 51.06
N ASP A 218 27.94 -24.28 51.22
CA ASP A 218 28.70 -23.83 52.43
C ASP A 218 27.80 -23.89 53.65
N GLY A 219 26.52 -23.53 53.57
CA GLY A 219 25.55 -23.66 54.67
C GLY A 219 25.36 -25.11 55.13
N VAL A 220 25.31 -26.07 54.22
CA VAL A 220 25.25 -27.51 54.54
C VAL A 220 26.52 -27.94 55.29
N ALA A 221 27.70 -27.50 54.87
CA ALA A 221 28.97 -27.80 55.51
C ALA A 221 29.04 -27.19 56.90
N VAL A 222 28.50 -25.98 57.10
CA VAL A 222 28.37 -25.31 58.39
C VAL A 222 27.43 -26.12 59.31
N ALA A 223 26.26 -26.51 58.84
CA ALA A 223 25.27 -27.30 59.57
C ALA A 223 25.87 -28.64 60.04
N ASP A 224 26.63 -29.35 59.18
CA ASP A 224 27.29 -30.58 59.50
C ASP A 224 28.38 -30.34 60.59
N SER A 225 29.11 -29.24 60.51
CA SER A 225 30.14 -28.86 61.53
C SER A 225 29.50 -28.54 62.88
N ILE A 226 28.36 -27.84 62.90
CA ILE A 226 27.57 -27.57 64.09
C ILE A 226 27.06 -28.88 64.72
N ALA A 227 26.53 -29.80 63.90
CA ALA A 227 26.05 -31.10 64.36
C ALA A 227 27.19 -31.93 65.00
N LYS A 228 28.40 -31.89 64.41
CA LYS A 228 29.61 -32.53 64.98
C LYS A 228 30.02 -31.85 66.26
N LEU A 229 30.00 -30.55 66.40
CA LEU A 229 30.29 -29.80 67.61
C LEU A 229 29.26 -30.13 68.68
N SER A 230 28.01 -30.18 68.44
CA SER A 230 26.94 -30.55 69.36
C SER A 230 27.21 -31.93 70.02
N LYS A 231 27.55 -32.93 69.17
CA LYS A 231 27.90 -34.27 69.65
C LYS A 231 29.16 -34.26 70.55
N ARG A 232 30.15 -33.42 70.22
CA ARG A 232 31.40 -33.33 71.10
C ARG A 232 31.08 -32.69 72.43
N VAL A 233 30.28 -31.61 72.44
CA VAL A 233 29.84 -30.91 73.63
C VAL A 233 29.05 -31.85 74.57
N GLU A 234 28.15 -32.67 74.00
CA GLU A 234 27.41 -33.69 74.73
C GLU A 234 28.34 -34.70 75.42
N ARG A 235 29.34 -35.17 74.65
CA ARG A 235 30.35 -36.08 75.24
C ARG A 235 31.18 -35.44 76.33
N ILE A 236 31.55 -34.13 76.16
CA ILE A 236 32.27 -33.41 77.25
C ILE A 236 31.35 -33.31 78.47
N GLY A 237 30.06 -33.05 78.27
CA GLY A 237 29.11 -33.05 79.40
C GLY A 237 29.09 -34.34 80.20
N THR A 238 29.03 -35.47 79.47
CA THR A 238 29.09 -36.79 80.13
C THR A 238 30.39 -37.02 80.93
N VAL A 239 31.54 -36.57 80.38
CA VAL A 239 32.83 -36.66 81.08
C VAL A 239 32.83 -35.79 82.36
N VAL A 240 32.28 -34.57 82.28
CA VAL A 240 32.18 -33.65 83.42
C VAL A 240 31.25 -34.21 84.49
N GLU A 241 30.18 -34.91 84.15
CA GLU A 241 29.28 -35.60 85.08
C GLU A 241 30.04 -36.70 85.85
N VAL A 242 30.88 -37.48 85.14
CA VAL A 242 31.71 -38.48 85.74
C VAL A 242 32.74 -37.87 86.68
N ILE A 243 33.38 -36.72 86.29
CA ILE A 243 34.34 -36.03 87.16
C ILE A 243 33.67 -35.53 88.44
N ASP A 244 32.45 -34.96 88.31
CA ASP A 244 31.65 -34.46 89.43
C ASP A 244 31.29 -35.60 90.41
N GLU A 245 30.89 -36.78 89.88
CA GLU A 245 30.63 -37.99 90.71
C GLU A 245 31.89 -38.48 91.44
N ILE A 246 33.07 -38.43 90.73
CA ILE A 246 34.34 -38.79 91.35
C ILE A 246 34.67 -37.79 92.47
N ALA A 247 34.48 -36.49 92.27
CA ALA A 247 34.71 -35.46 93.24
C ALA A 247 33.81 -35.65 94.50
N ASP A 248 32.51 -35.89 94.30
CA ASP A 248 31.53 -36.14 95.35
C ASP A 248 31.94 -37.39 96.21
N ARG A 249 32.27 -38.47 95.49
CA ARG A 249 32.78 -39.70 96.21
C ARG A 249 34.09 -39.44 96.94
N SER A 250 34.98 -38.58 96.38
CA SER A 250 36.23 -38.22 97.02
C SER A 250 36.01 -37.37 98.28
N ASP A 251 35.05 -36.46 98.28
CA ASP A 251 34.62 -35.66 99.42
C ASP A 251 34.09 -36.56 100.51
N LEU A 252 33.22 -37.52 100.18
CA LEU A 252 32.72 -38.51 101.15
C LEU A 252 33.81 -39.39 101.72
N LEU A 253 34.79 -39.84 100.88
CA LEU A 253 35.92 -40.63 101.37
C LEU A 253 36.83 -39.79 102.24
N ALA A 254 37.10 -38.56 101.95
CA ALA A 254 37.88 -37.63 102.70
C ALA A 254 37.20 -37.32 104.07
N LEU A 255 35.86 -37.13 104.04
CA LEU A 255 35.08 -36.96 105.26
C LEU A 255 35.23 -38.18 106.21
N ASN A 256 35.07 -39.39 105.67
CA ASN A 256 35.21 -40.61 106.40
C ASN A 256 36.64 -40.78 106.98
N ALA A 257 37.68 -40.47 106.21
CA ALA A 257 39.08 -40.50 106.65
C ALA A 257 39.37 -39.47 107.73
N ALA A 258 38.79 -38.27 107.65
CA ALA A 258 38.92 -37.24 108.68
C ALA A 258 38.27 -37.67 110.01
N LEU A 259 37.09 -38.31 109.91
CA LEU A 259 36.39 -38.87 111.07
C LEU A 259 37.20 -39.98 111.73
N GLU A 260 37.80 -40.89 110.98
CA GLU A 260 38.61 -41.99 111.55
C GLU A 260 39.95 -41.48 112.04
N GLY A 261 40.55 -40.49 111.39
CA GLY A 261 41.74 -39.79 111.88
C GLY A 261 41.52 -39.09 113.24
N SER A 262 40.37 -38.46 113.41
CA SER A 262 39.93 -37.84 114.65
C SER A 262 39.75 -38.89 115.79
N ARG A 263 39.28 -40.04 115.38
CA ARG A 263 39.04 -41.18 116.37
C ARG A 263 40.32 -41.84 116.89
N ALA A 264 41.38 -41.80 116.09
CA ALA A 264 42.70 -42.33 116.47
C ALA A 264 43.50 -41.38 117.37
N GLY A 265 42.95 -40.19 117.66
CA GLY A 265 43.63 -39.25 118.61
C GLY A 265 44.98 -38.71 118.13
N GLU A 266 45.98 -38.54 118.94
CA GLU A 266 47.34 -38.02 118.58
C GLU A 266 47.92 -38.78 117.35
N ALA A 267 47.78 -40.14 117.29
CA ALA A 267 48.34 -40.97 116.21
C ALA A 267 47.68 -40.71 114.86
N GLY A 268 46.42 -40.17 114.75
CA GLY A 268 45.71 -39.91 113.60
C GLY A 268 45.78 -38.43 112.99
N LYS A 269 46.51 -37.54 113.75
CA LYS A 269 46.56 -36.11 113.44
C LYS A 269 47.07 -35.77 112.02
N GLY A 270 48.17 -36.47 111.57
CA GLY A 270 48.69 -36.33 110.22
C GLY A 270 47.70 -36.79 109.15
N PHE A 271 46.92 -37.85 109.43
CA PHE A 271 45.92 -38.39 108.56
C PHE A 271 44.70 -37.46 108.40
N SER A 272 44.29 -36.80 109.49
CA SER A 272 43.21 -35.82 109.49
C SER A 272 43.54 -34.56 108.64
N ILE A 273 44.85 -34.12 108.67
CA ILE A 273 45.26 -32.98 107.82
C ILE A 273 45.19 -33.34 106.36
N VAL A 274 45.66 -34.54 105.96
CA VAL A 274 45.59 -34.99 104.56
C VAL A 274 44.14 -35.15 104.11
N ALA A 275 43.33 -35.73 105.03
CA ALA A 275 41.90 -35.86 104.72
C ALA A 275 41.21 -34.48 104.53
N ALA A 276 41.51 -33.48 105.36
CA ALA A 276 40.98 -32.11 105.16
C ALA A 276 41.45 -31.47 103.87
N GLU A 277 42.71 -31.71 103.47
CA GLU A 277 43.22 -31.19 102.19
C GLU A 277 42.61 -31.95 101.01
N MET A 278 42.39 -33.26 101.08
CA MET A 278 41.68 -34.06 100.11
C MET A 278 40.21 -33.56 99.95
N ARG A 279 39.52 -33.24 101.03
CA ARG A 279 38.20 -32.70 101.03
C ARG A 279 38.13 -31.34 100.31
N ARG A 280 39.03 -30.41 100.68
CA ARG A 280 39.15 -29.11 100.06
C ARG A 280 39.41 -29.22 98.55
N LEU A 281 40.26 -30.18 98.17
CA LEU A 281 40.50 -30.44 96.71
C LEU A 281 39.24 -30.94 96.01
N ALA A 282 38.47 -31.86 96.64
CA ALA A 282 37.19 -32.36 96.11
C ALA A 282 36.15 -31.26 95.98
N GLU A 283 36.03 -30.40 97.04
CA GLU A 283 35.11 -29.21 96.93
C GLU A 283 35.51 -28.25 95.78
N ASN A 284 36.82 -27.97 95.60
CA ASN A 284 37.33 -27.15 94.51
C ASN A 284 37.05 -27.81 93.15
N VAL A 285 37.17 -29.14 93.01
CA VAL A 285 36.83 -29.85 91.75
C VAL A 285 35.33 -29.77 91.48
N MET A 286 34.46 -29.93 92.50
CA MET A 286 33.02 -29.79 92.37
C MET A 286 32.63 -28.37 91.94
N GLU A 287 33.27 -27.34 92.51
CA GLU A 287 33.02 -25.96 92.06
C GLU A 287 33.42 -25.74 90.58
N SER A 288 34.63 -26.21 90.21
CA SER A 288 35.15 -26.15 88.85
C SER A 288 34.23 -26.93 87.85
N THR A 289 33.77 -28.13 88.26
CA THR A 289 32.85 -28.92 87.42
C THR A 289 31.48 -28.20 87.21
N LYS A 290 31.02 -27.51 88.26
CA LYS A 290 29.80 -26.69 88.15
C LYS A 290 29.96 -25.52 87.14
N GLU A 291 31.10 -24.83 87.20
CA GLU A 291 31.42 -23.79 86.22
C GLU A 291 31.50 -24.36 84.82
N ILE A 292 32.13 -25.51 84.59
CA ILE A 292 32.23 -26.18 83.31
C ILE A 292 30.82 -26.61 82.81
N LYS A 293 29.96 -27.12 83.70
CA LYS A 293 28.54 -27.45 83.32
C LYS A 293 27.78 -26.25 82.82
N ASN A 294 27.98 -25.08 83.46
CA ASN A 294 27.36 -23.82 82.97
C ASN A 294 27.91 -23.47 81.61
N LEU A 295 29.19 -23.49 81.35
CA LEU A 295 29.81 -23.24 80.06
C LEU A 295 29.33 -24.24 79.03
N ILE A 296 29.15 -25.52 79.32
CA ILE A 296 28.59 -26.52 78.40
C ILE A 296 27.16 -26.18 78.03
N THR A 297 26.37 -25.69 78.99
CA THR A 297 25.00 -25.27 78.75
C THR A 297 24.96 -24.06 77.80
N GLU A 298 25.78 -23.06 78.02
CA GLU A 298 25.94 -21.91 77.17
C GLU A 298 26.38 -22.32 75.76
N ILE A 299 27.34 -23.23 75.62
CA ILE A 299 27.79 -23.74 74.33
C ILE A 299 26.67 -24.52 73.62
N ARG A 300 25.88 -25.33 74.36
CA ARG A 300 24.72 -26.04 73.78
C ARG A 300 23.67 -25.05 73.22
N GLU A 301 23.34 -24.04 74.00
CA GLU A 301 22.40 -22.99 73.55
C GLU A 301 22.90 -22.24 72.28
N ALA A 302 24.18 -21.84 72.31
CA ALA A 302 24.84 -21.20 71.21
C ALA A 302 24.87 -22.10 69.96
N THR A 303 25.15 -23.38 70.13
CA THR A 303 25.21 -24.39 69.07
C THR A 303 23.81 -24.64 68.46
N ALA A 304 22.76 -24.72 69.32
CA ALA A 304 21.36 -24.86 68.83
C ALA A 304 20.91 -23.63 68.08
N ALA A 305 21.23 -22.42 68.59
CA ALA A 305 20.95 -21.18 67.89
C ALA A 305 21.68 -21.12 66.54
N ALA A 306 22.93 -21.51 66.47
CA ALA A 306 23.65 -21.56 65.17
C ALA A 306 23.10 -22.61 64.24
N GLY A 307 22.60 -23.75 64.69
CA GLY A 307 21.90 -24.75 63.88
C GLY A 307 20.62 -24.18 63.25
N THR A 308 19.79 -23.52 64.06
CA THR A 308 18.58 -22.86 63.59
C THR A 308 18.92 -21.78 62.52
N ALA A 309 19.98 -21.02 62.73
CA ALA A 309 20.44 -20.01 61.78
C ALA A 309 20.93 -20.64 60.44
N ALA A 310 21.62 -21.81 60.54
CA ALA A 310 22.04 -22.54 59.33
C ALA A 310 20.85 -23.08 58.52
N ASP A 311 19.82 -23.62 59.20
CA ASP A 311 18.60 -24.10 58.57
C ASP A 311 17.83 -22.94 57.91
N ALA A 312 17.70 -21.79 58.59
CA ALA A 312 17.07 -20.58 58.02
C ALA A 312 17.86 -20.07 56.79
N SER A 313 19.21 -20.12 56.86
CA SER A 313 20.05 -19.75 55.71
C SER A 313 19.85 -20.68 54.52
N LYS A 314 19.68 -21.99 54.75
CA LYS A 314 19.36 -22.97 53.70
C LYS A 314 18.02 -22.66 53.03
N GLU A 315 16.97 -22.40 53.81
CA GLU A 315 15.64 -22.06 53.28
C GLU A 315 15.68 -20.75 52.48
N ALA A 316 16.39 -19.74 52.96
CA ALA A 316 16.57 -18.46 52.25
C ALA A 316 17.31 -18.64 50.92
N THR A 317 18.35 -19.49 50.88
CA THR A 317 19.09 -19.77 49.64
C THR A 317 18.26 -20.57 48.63
N GLU A 318 17.48 -21.57 49.08
CA GLU A 318 16.54 -22.31 48.22
C GLU A 318 15.46 -21.38 47.64
N SER A 319 14.96 -20.43 48.41
CA SER A 319 14.05 -19.39 47.96
C SER A 319 14.71 -18.45 46.95
N GLY A 320 15.96 -18.06 47.22
CA GLY A 320 16.77 -17.25 46.30
C GLY A 320 17.02 -17.95 44.96
N GLU A 321 17.34 -19.23 44.94
CA GLU A 321 17.52 -20.02 43.73
C GLU A 321 16.22 -20.04 42.88
N LYS A 322 15.06 -20.29 43.51
CA LYS A 322 13.74 -20.27 42.84
C LYS A 322 13.45 -18.90 42.26
N LEU A 323 13.69 -17.83 43.00
CA LEU A 323 13.49 -16.47 42.53
C LEU A 323 14.42 -16.13 41.37
N GLY A 324 15.66 -16.56 41.41
CA GLY A 324 16.63 -16.44 40.33
C GLY A 324 16.16 -17.16 39.06
N ALA A 325 15.61 -18.37 39.19
CA ALA A 325 15.07 -19.12 38.05
C ALA A 325 13.88 -18.42 37.42
N VAL A 326 12.96 -17.84 38.22
CA VAL A 326 11.82 -17.04 37.70
C VAL A 326 12.33 -15.78 37.01
N ALA A 327 13.33 -15.12 37.58
CA ALA A 327 13.92 -13.93 36.92
C ALA A 327 14.62 -14.30 35.61
N ALA A 328 15.30 -15.44 35.52
CA ALA A 328 15.91 -15.93 34.30
C ALA A 328 14.85 -16.19 33.23
N GLN A 329 13.74 -16.81 33.58
CA GLN A 329 12.61 -17.05 32.67
C GLN A 329 11.98 -15.73 32.17
N ALA A 330 11.84 -14.74 33.04
CA ALA A 330 11.33 -13.42 32.66
C ALA A 330 12.26 -12.72 31.63
N VAL A 331 13.59 -12.82 31.85
CA VAL A 331 14.57 -12.27 30.89
C VAL A 331 14.57 -13.02 29.58
N GLU A 332 14.35 -14.32 29.53
CA GLU A 332 14.17 -15.07 28.29
C GLU A 332 12.91 -14.58 27.51
N GLY A 333 11.82 -14.26 28.22
CA GLY A 333 10.65 -13.63 27.62
C GLY A 333 10.95 -12.25 27.02
N ILE A 334 11.75 -11.44 27.71
CA ILE A 334 12.22 -10.14 27.22
C ILE A 334 13.07 -10.32 25.95
N LEU A 335 14.01 -11.27 25.96
CA LEU A 335 14.87 -11.56 24.80
C LEU A 335 14.05 -11.94 23.58
N ALA A 336 13.03 -12.79 23.72
CA ALA A 336 12.12 -13.19 22.64
C ALA A 336 11.31 -12.00 22.11
N GLY A 337 10.70 -11.21 23.00
CA GLY A 337 9.89 -10.06 22.61
C GLY A 337 10.70 -8.93 21.94
N VAL A 338 11.93 -8.72 22.37
CA VAL A 338 12.83 -7.73 21.75
C VAL A 338 13.29 -8.20 20.38
N GLN A 339 13.56 -9.49 20.20
CA GLN A 339 13.88 -10.06 18.89
C GLN A 339 12.73 -9.87 17.92
N GLU A 340 11.49 -10.18 18.33
CA GLU A 340 10.29 -9.97 17.53
C GLU A 340 10.10 -8.48 17.17
N THR A 341 10.36 -7.59 18.12
CA THR A 341 10.31 -6.13 17.89
C THR A 341 11.32 -5.69 16.84
N SER A 342 12.55 -6.19 16.90
CA SER A 342 13.60 -5.91 15.91
C SER A 342 13.21 -6.39 14.52
N ASP A 343 12.67 -7.61 14.42
CA ASP A 343 12.24 -8.18 13.14
C ASP A 343 11.04 -7.42 12.57
N ALA A 344 10.08 -7.03 13.40
CA ALA A 344 8.95 -6.17 12.99
C ALA A 344 9.43 -4.81 12.47
N ALA A 345 10.38 -4.17 13.15
CA ALA A 345 10.96 -2.91 12.71
C ALA A 345 11.66 -3.03 11.32
N ARG A 346 12.34 -4.14 11.07
CA ARG A 346 12.96 -4.43 9.75
C ARG A 346 11.92 -4.61 8.66
N VAL A 347 10.81 -5.31 8.95
CA VAL A 347 9.70 -5.47 8.01
C VAL A 347 9.05 -4.12 7.68
N ILE A 348 8.83 -3.26 8.69
CA ILE A 348 8.31 -1.90 8.50
C ILE A 348 9.25 -1.09 7.59
N ASN A 349 10.56 -1.15 7.83
CA ASN A 349 11.55 -0.43 7.01
C ASN A 349 11.49 -0.89 5.54
N LEU A 350 11.42 -2.21 5.30
CA LEU A 350 11.30 -2.75 3.95
C LEU A 350 9.99 -2.31 3.26
N ALA A 351 8.87 -2.42 3.98
CA ALA A 351 7.56 -2.00 3.46
C ALA A 351 7.54 -0.50 3.11
N THR A 352 8.15 0.33 3.96
CA THR A 352 8.25 1.78 3.74
C THR A 352 9.12 2.10 2.52
N GLN A 353 10.19 1.33 2.30
CA GLN A 353 11.02 1.48 1.11
C GLN A 353 10.27 1.11 -0.17
N GLN A 354 9.47 0.04 -0.14
CA GLN A 354 8.58 -0.32 -1.25
C GLN A 354 7.52 0.76 -1.49
N GLN A 355 6.92 1.30 -0.41
CA GLN A 355 5.95 2.38 -0.49
C GLN A 355 6.55 3.63 -1.13
N ARG A 356 7.79 4.01 -0.79
CA ARG A 356 8.49 5.12 -1.42
C ARG A 356 8.66 4.92 -2.93
N THR A 357 9.11 3.73 -3.35
CA THR A 357 9.25 3.40 -4.77
C THR A 357 7.91 3.47 -5.50
N ALA A 358 6.84 2.94 -4.89
CA ALA A 358 5.50 3.02 -5.47
C ALA A 358 5.01 4.47 -5.59
N THR A 359 5.27 5.31 -4.58
CA THR A 359 4.93 6.74 -4.60
C THR A 359 5.68 7.47 -5.71
N GLU A 360 6.99 7.23 -5.89
CA GLU A 360 7.78 7.80 -6.99
C GLU A 360 7.23 7.39 -8.36
N GLN A 361 6.76 6.15 -8.50
CA GLN A 361 6.14 5.66 -9.73
C GLN A 361 4.78 6.33 -10.01
N VAL A 362 3.96 6.56 -8.96
CA VAL A 362 2.71 7.31 -9.11
C VAL A 362 2.98 8.75 -9.54
N VAL A 363 3.97 9.43 -8.95
CA VAL A 363 4.36 10.80 -9.35
C VAL A 363 4.77 10.85 -10.83
N ALA A 364 5.56 9.88 -11.29
CA ALA A 364 5.93 9.78 -12.70
C ALA A 364 4.71 9.59 -13.61
N SER A 365 3.76 8.71 -13.21
CA SER A 365 2.51 8.52 -13.94
C SER A 365 1.63 9.78 -13.96
N MET A 366 1.60 10.55 -12.87
CA MET A 366 0.86 11.82 -12.83
C MET A 366 1.45 12.84 -13.82
N ALA A 367 2.78 12.90 -13.97
CA ALA A 367 3.43 13.75 -14.96
C ALA A 367 3.06 13.36 -16.42
N GLU A 368 2.95 12.05 -16.69
CA GLU A 368 2.47 11.59 -18.00
C GLU A 368 1.01 11.95 -18.24
N ILE A 369 0.15 11.81 -17.22
CA ILE A 369 -1.27 12.17 -17.31
C ILE A 369 -1.42 13.69 -17.49
N GLU A 370 -0.58 14.51 -16.85
CA GLU A 370 -0.56 15.96 -17.04
C GLU A 370 -0.26 16.33 -18.50
N ASP A 371 0.75 15.68 -19.11
CA ASP A 371 1.06 15.92 -20.53
C ASP A 371 -0.10 15.52 -21.45
N VAL A 372 -0.74 14.36 -21.21
CA VAL A 372 -1.92 13.92 -21.95
C VAL A 372 -3.09 14.92 -21.78
N THR A 373 -3.31 15.42 -20.56
CA THR A 373 -4.36 16.41 -20.26
C THR A 373 -4.11 17.71 -21.03
N ARG A 374 -2.86 18.17 -21.10
CA ARG A 374 -2.45 19.34 -21.87
C ARG A 374 -2.68 19.11 -23.37
N GLN A 375 -2.32 17.95 -23.91
CA GLN A 375 -2.55 17.58 -25.30
C GLN A 375 -4.05 17.52 -25.62
N THR A 376 -4.87 16.97 -24.71
CA THR A 376 -6.33 16.91 -24.84
C THR A 376 -6.93 18.32 -24.89
N THR A 377 -6.48 19.23 -24.05
CA THR A 377 -6.90 20.63 -24.07
C THR A 377 -6.57 21.29 -25.41
N GLN A 378 -5.37 21.03 -25.95
CA GLN A 378 -4.96 21.58 -27.24
C GLN A 378 -5.79 20.99 -28.39
N ALA A 379 -6.05 19.68 -28.38
CA ALA A 379 -6.90 19.01 -29.36
C ALA A 379 -8.34 19.54 -29.32
N SER A 380 -8.89 19.78 -28.12
CA SER A 380 -10.24 20.37 -27.95
C SER A 380 -10.32 21.78 -28.53
N LYS A 381 -9.28 22.62 -28.33
CA LYS A 381 -9.23 23.95 -28.97
C LYS A 381 -9.19 23.87 -30.47
N GLN A 382 -8.46 22.93 -31.05
CA GLN A 382 -8.42 22.70 -32.48
C GLN A 382 -9.78 22.23 -33.02
N ALA A 383 -10.44 21.30 -32.28
CA ALA A 383 -11.77 20.81 -32.62
C ALA A 383 -12.84 21.95 -32.58
N THR A 384 -12.74 22.83 -31.57
CA THR A 384 -13.55 24.04 -31.47
C THR A 384 -13.39 24.95 -32.71
N GLY A 385 -12.14 25.20 -33.13
CA GLY A 385 -11.86 25.95 -34.35
C GLY A 385 -12.46 25.31 -35.61
N ALA A 386 -12.22 23.99 -35.78
CA ALA A 386 -12.76 23.24 -36.92
C ALA A 386 -14.31 23.22 -36.93
N ALA A 387 -14.96 23.08 -35.78
CA ALA A 387 -16.40 23.10 -35.64
C ALA A 387 -16.98 24.49 -36.03
N ALA A 388 -16.31 25.56 -35.64
CA ALA A 388 -16.70 26.91 -36.04
C ALA A 388 -16.60 27.10 -37.57
N GLU A 389 -15.53 26.62 -38.20
CA GLU A 389 -15.34 26.65 -39.64
C GLU A 389 -16.45 25.84 -40.38
N LEU A 390 -16.77 24.63 -39.86
CA LEU A 390 -17.85 23.80 -40.40
C LEU A 390 -19.21 24.48 -40.28
N THR A 391 -19.49 25.15 -39.15
CA THR A 391 -20.73 25.91 -38.97
C THR A 391 -20.82 27.06 -39.98
N GLN A 392 -19.71 27.77 -40.20
CA GLN A 392 -19.66 28.83 -41.21
C GLN A 392 -19.84 28.29 -42.62
N LEU A 393 -19.22 27.15 -42.92
CA LEU A 393 -19.39 26.51 -44.26
C LEU A 393 -20.83 26.06 -44.47
N ALA A 394 -21.48 25.43 -43.49
CA ALA A 394 -22.88 25.06 -43.51
C ALA A 394 -23.79 26.27 -43.76
N GLY A 395 -23.52 27.38 -43.07
CA GLY A 395 -24.23 28.63 -43.27
C GLY A 395 -24.08 29.17 -44.71
N ARG A 396 -22.85 29.15 -45.24
CA ARG A 396 -22.61 29.56 -46.67
C ARG A 396 -23.32 28.67 -47.68
N LEU A 397 -23.32 27.34 -47.44
CA LEU A 397 -24.07 26.40 -48.29
C LEU A 397 -25.57 26.69 -48.25
N ALA A 398 -26.15 26.86 -47.08
CA ALA A 398 -27.55 27.20 -46.90
C ALA A 398 -27.90 28.54 -47.62
N GLU A 399 -27.03 29.55 -47.54
CA GLU A 399 -27.23 30.83 -48.21
C GLU A 399 -27.14 30.74 -49.74
N LEU A 400 -26.18 29.94 -50.25
CA LEU A 400 -26.06 29.69 -51.69
C LEU A 400 -27.31 29.00 -52.24
N ILE A 401 -27.84 28.02 -51.49
CA ILE A 401 -29.04 27.27 -51.92
C ILE A 401 -30.32 28.11 -51.80
N LYS A 402 -30.38 29.02 -50.84
CA LYS A 402 -31.53 29.91 -50.63
C LYS A 402 -31.86 30.76 -51.87
N ARG A 403 -30.89 30.90 -52.79
CA ARG A 403 -31.13 31.55 -54.11
C ARG A 403 -32.00 30.71 -55.01
N PHE A 404 -32.10 29.38 -54.79
CA PHE A 404 -32.88 28.45 -55.52
C PHE A 404 -34.20 28.19 -54.79
N LYS A 405 -35.31 28.66 -55.40
CA LYS A 405 -36.65 28.33 -54.92
C LYS A 405 -37.02 26.95 -55.47
N ALA A 406 -36.90 25.94 -54.59
CA ALA A 406 -37.21 24.55 -54.94
C ALA A 406 -38.62 24.12 -54.52
N ASP A 407 -39.36 24.99 -53.84
CA ASP A 407 -40.76 24.82 -53.43
C ASP A 407 -41.69 25.71 -54.23
#